data_c3dab9ce643db5b8afbc1af781de229a
#
_entry.id   c3dab9ce643db5b8afbc1af781de229a
#
_cell.length_a   1.000
_cell.length_b   1.000
_cell.length_c   1.000
_cell.angle_alpha   90.00
_cell.angle_beta   90.00
_cell.angle_gamma   90.00
#
_symmetry.space_group_name_H-M   'P 1'
#
loop_
_entity.id
_entity.type
_entity.pdbx_description
1 polymer ?
#
loop_
_entity_poly.entity_id
_entity_poly.type
_entity_poly.pdbx_seq_one_letter_code
_entity_poly.pdbx_strand_id
1 'polypeptide(L)'
;MILILGGTTEGRVAVRVVDEAAATYYYSTKGTLQSIECAHGIRLTGAMNAEEMECFCRDHAIKLLIDAAHPFAQVLHQTIEKVSKCLQIPVIRYERRYPPRDEDLIWCDSYADAIHQMENKGIQRLLALSGVNTLAPLRPYWRSHTTWFRILEREESLSLAEKQGFPQERLVFYREGEDELKLLEQLHPDAILTKESGFSGYFTDKVNAARQFGIPVFVVKRPALPETFYRVYGEDGLRKQIERLLPEFFPLKSGYTTGACATAAAKAALLALLSRKEQTESQITLPSGEQITLPVAYTEWAGCSATCTVIKESGDDPDVTNHSRIRVTVQLSLDASGCAIAVAESCHNDGTAVPSRWHKRATVMAQEEHCQETESDDTGRVIFQAGEGVGTVTLPGLGLKVGGPAINATPRKMIRQELIPLLPSPDSVAIVTVSVPGGEELAKRTFNPKLGIIGGISIIGTSGIVRPFSSDAFIASIRKEASVAKAIGCETLVINSGAKSERYLRSLYASLPPQSFVHYGNFIGETLKIAADLGFKQVILGIMIGKAVKLAEGFQDTHSKKVVMNKGFLQDVAKEAKCEE
;
A
#
# COMPACT_ATOMS: atom_id res chain seq x y z
N MET A 1 3.77 9.34 -24.57
CA MET A 1 2.49 8.67 -24.18
C MET A 1 2.74 7.26 -23.66
N ILE A 2 1.80 6.68 -22.90
CA ILE A 2 1.87 5.31 -22.35
C ILE A 2 0.83 4.43 -23.07
N LEU A 3 1.18 3.18 -23.37
CA LEU A 3 0.25 2.13 -23.79
C LEU A 3 0.23 1.02 -22.73
N ILE A 4 -0.93 0.81 -22.13
CA ILE A 4 -1.19 -0.26 -21.15
C ILE A 4 -1.87 -1.43 -21.85
N LEU A 5 -1.31 -2.62 -21.72
CA LEU A 5 -1.84 -3.87 -22.24
C LEU A 5 -2.42 -4.67 -21.08
N GLY A 6 -3.75 -4.78 -21.01
CA GLY A 6 -4.46 -5.23 -19.82
C GLY A 6 -5.48 -6.34 -20.07
N GLY A 7 -6.65 -6.22 -19.46
CA GLY A 7 -7.70 -7.23 -19.47
C GLY A 7 -7.77 -8.08 -18.19
N THR A 8 -7.02 -7.72 -17.16
CA THR A 8 -6.92 -8.39 -15.85
C THR A 8 -7.21 -7.42 -14.71
N THR A 9 -7.20 -7.91 -13.47
CA THR A 9 -7.26 -7.06 -12.27
C THR A 9 -6.05 -6.12 -12.24
N GLU A 10 -4.86 -6.61 -12.61
CA GLU A 10 -3.63 -5.83 -12.68
C GLU A 10 -3.74 -4.69 -13.69
N GLY A 11 -4.43 -4.91 -14.81
CA GLY A 11 -4.72 -3.87 -15.80
C GLY A 11 -5.59 -2.74 -15.23
N ARG A 12 -6.59 -3.06 -14.40
CA ARG A 12 -7.41 -2.05 -13.72
C ARG A 12 -6.59 -1.21 -12.74
N VAL A 13 -5.70 -1.85 -12.00
CA VAL A 13 -4.79 -1.16 -11.07
C VAL A 13 -3.85 -0.25 -11.84
N ALA A 14 -3.27 -0.72 -12.95
CA ALA A 14 -2.38 0.09 -13.79
C ALA A 14 -3.10 1.34 -14.35
N VAL A 15 -4.36 1.21 -14.78
CA VAL A 15 -5.19 2.34 -15.22
C VAL A 15 -5.38 3.34 -14.08
N ARG A 16 -5.75 2.89 -12.88
CA ARG A 16 -5.96 3.76 -11.72
C ARG A 16 -4.70 4.55 -11.37
N VAL A 17 -3.53 3.91 -11.37
CA VAL A 17 -2.24 4.58 -11.12
C VAL A 17 -1.92 5.61 -12.19
N VAL A 18 -2.15 5.28 -13.45
CA VAL A 18 -1.82 6.18 -14.59
C VAL A 18 -2.80 7.35 -14.68
N ASP A 19 -4.08 7.16 -14.32
CA ASP A 19 -5.08 8.23 -14.23
C ASP A 19 -4.70 9.34 -13.23
N GLU A 20 -3.91 9.03 -12.20
CA GLU A 20 -3.43 10.03 -11.22
C GLU A 20 -2.59 11.15 -11.86
N ALA A 21 -1.98 10.89 -13.01
CA ALA A 21 -1.20 11.90 -13.74
C ALA A 21 -2.06 12.95 -14.45
N ALA A 22 -3.37 12.72 -14.61
CA ALA A 22 -4.28 13.50 -15.44
C ALA A 22 -3.77 13.73 -16.88
N ALA A 23 -2.96 12.78 -17.39
CA ALA A 23 -2.36 12.79 -18.71
C ALA A 23 -2.98 11.72 -19.60
N THR A 24 -3.03 11.95 -20.91
CA THR A 24 -3.59 10.99 -21.87
C THR A 24 -2.71 9.75 -22.00
N TYR A 25 -3.34 8.57 -22.03
CA TYR A 25 -2.72 7.27 -22.27
C TYR A 25 -3.66 6.35 -23.05
N TYR A 26 -3.17 5.20 -23.51
CA TYR A 26 -3.98 4.17 -24.17
C TYR A 26 -4.10 2.93 -23.29
N TYR A 27 -5.29 2.36 -23.23
CA TYR A 27 -5.57 1.10 -22.55
C TYR A 27 -6.14 0.07 -23.52
N SER A 28 -5.38 -0.98 -23.80
CA SER A 28 -5.72 -2.03 -24.76
C SER A 28 -6.14 -3.32 -24.09
N THR A 29 -7.25 -3.90 -24.56
CA THR A 29 -7.75 -5.20 -24.13
C THR A 29 -8.17 -6.04 -25.35
N LYS A 30 -8.03 -7.37 -25.26
CA LYS A 30 -8.44 -8.27 -26.35
C LYS A 30 -9.94 -8.22 -26.62
N GLY A 31 -10.77 -8.11 -25.61
CA GLY A 31 -12.24 -8.08 -25.70
C GLY A 31 -12.85 -6.84 -25.06
N THR A 32 -14.15 -6.68 -25.24
CA THR A 32 -14.94 -5.53 -24.77
C THR A 32 -15.50 -5.71 -23.36
N LEU A 33 -15.45 -6.92 -22.81
CA LEU A 33 -16.18 -7.34 -21.61
C LEU A 33 -15.68 -6.72 -20.28
N GLN A 34 -14.50 -6.11 -20.27
CA GLN A 34 -14.00 -5.46 -19.05
C GLN A 34 -14.60 -4.07 -18.91
N SER A 35 -15.54 -3.90 -17.97
CA SER A 35 -16.00 -2.58 -17.56
C SER A 35 -14.90 -1.91 -16.74
N ILE A 36 -14.36 -0.82 -17.26
CA ILE A 36 -13.38 0.05 -16.59
C ILE A 36 -13.59 1.47 -17.09
N GLU A 37 -13.66 2.41 -16.16
CA GLU A 37 -13.59 3.83 -16.45
C GLU A 37 -12.12 4.23 -16.55
N CYS A 38 -11.76 4.88 -17.65
CA CYS A 38 -10.46 5.49 -17.87
C CYS A 38 -10.68 7.00 -17.89
N ALA A 39 -10.38 7.69 -16.80
CA ALA A 39 -10.68 9.12 -16.66
C ALA A 39 -9.96 9.97 -17.73
N HIS A 40 -8.74 9.61 -18.07
CA HIS A 40 -7.91 10.31 -19.06
C HIS A 40 -7.42 9.37 -20.18
N GLY A 41 -7.82 8.09 -20.13
CA GLY A 41 -7.37 7.05 -21.03
C GLY A 41 -8.27 6.86 -22.26
N ILE A 42 -7.65 6.53 -23.39
CA ILE A 42 -8.32 6.11 -24.62
C ILE A 42 -8.33 4.59 -24.67
N ARG A 43 -9.54 4.00 -24.69
CA ARG A 43 -9.70 2.55 -24.70
C ARG A 43 -9.59 1.99 -26.10
N LEU A 44 -8.80 0.92 -26.23
CA LEU A 44 -8.63 0.14 -27.44
C LEU A 44 -9.14 -1.28 -27.21
N THR A 45 -9.78 -1.85 -28.20
CA THR A 45 -10.27 -3.24 -28.17
C THR A 45 -9.78 -3.98 -29.40
N GLY A 46 -9.40 -5.23 -29.22
CA GLY A 46 -8.83 -6.08 -30.26
C GLY A 46 -7.41 -6.50 -29.91
N ALA A 47 -7.01 -7.67 -30.42
CA ALA A 47 -5.62 -8.11 -30.32
C ALA A 47 -4.81 -7.44 -31.43
N MET A 48 -3.65 -6.91 -31.10
CA MET A 48 -2.67 -6.39 -32.06
C MET A 48 -1.56 -7.42 -32.27
N ASN A 49 -1.21 -7.69 -33.51
CA ASN A 49 0.03 -8.39 -33.86
C ASN A 49 1.26 -7.44 -33.70
N ALA A 50 2.46 -7.94 -33.94
CA ALA A 50 3.67 -7.14 -33.72
C ALA A 50 3.78 -5.93 -34.68
N GLU A 51 3.37 -6.07 -35.91
CA GLU A 51 3.41 -5.01 -36.93
C GLU A 51 2.38 -3.91 -36.64
N GLU A 52 1.16 -4.32 -36.27
CA GLU A 52 0.09 -3.40 -35.87
C GLU A 52 0.47 -2.63 -34.59
N MET A 53 1.05 -3.31 -33.61
CA MET A 53 1.49 -2.67 -32.36
C MET A 53 2.68 -1.72 -32.60
N GLU A 54 3.61 -2.08 -33.47
CA GLU A 54 4.73 -1.23 -33.85
C GLU A 54 4.26 0.05 -34.55
N CYS A 55 3.36 -0.09 -35.55
CA CYS A 55 2.75 1.04 -36.24
C CYS A 55 2.01 1.95 -35.25
N PHE A 56 1.16 1.38 -34.41
CA PHE A 56 0.43 2.12 -33.38
C PHE A 56 1.36 2.89 -32.45
N CYS A 57 2.45 2.26 -31.99
CA CYS A 57 3.41 2.91 -31.11
C CYS A 57 4.09 4.11 -31.77
N ARG A 58 4.41 4.03 -33.05
CA ARG A 58 4.99 5.13 -33.83
C ARG A 58 4.00 6.26 -34.05
N ASP A 59 2.79 5.93 -34.52
CA ASP A 59 1.75 6.92 -34.88
C ASP A 59 1.28 7.74 -33.67
N HIS A 60 1.28 7.09 -32.49
CA HIS A 60 0.84 7.73 -31.24
C HIS A 60 1.97 8.14 -30.32
N ALA A 61 3.23 8.13 -30.78
CA ALA A 61 4.41 8.51 -30.02
C ALA A 61 4.46 7.85 -28.62
N ILE A 62 4.23 6.53 -28.58
CA ILE A 62 4.32 5.76 -27.34
C ILE A 62 5.79 5.71 -26.88
N LYS A 63 6.03 6.09 -25.62
CA LYS A 63 7.36 6.13 -25.01
C LYS A 63 7.54 5.07 -23.91
N LEU A 64 6.46 4.45 -23.47
CA LEU A 64 6.46 3.44 -22.41
C LEU A 64 5.34 2.43 -22.64
N LEU A 65 5.66 1.14 -22.53
CA LEU A 65 4.69 0.04 -22.53
C LEU A 65 4.51 -0.47 -21.11
N ILE A 66 3.26 -0.72 -20.72
CA ILE A 66 2.94 -1.38 -19.44
C ILE A 66 2.24 -2.69 -19.76
N ASP A 67 2.92 -3.80 -19.49
CA ASP A 67 2.36 -5.13 -19.60
C ASP A 67 1.69 -5.52 -18.28
N ALA A 68 0.38 -5.38 -18.23
CA ALA A 68 -0.49 -5.80 -17.13
C ALA A 68 -1.42 -6.96 -17.55
N ALA A 69 -1.02 -7.71 -18.58
CA ALA A 69 -1.78 -8.84 -19.09
C ALA A 69 -1.64 -10.08 -18.20
N HIS A 70 -2.46 -11.10 -18.49
CA HIS A 70 -2.43 -12.36 -17.75
C HIS A 70 -1.05 -13.03 -17.89
N PRO A 71 -0.46 -13.61 -16.81
CA PRO A 71 0.87 -14.23 -16.87
C PRO A 71 1.05 -15.31 -17.93
N PHE A 72 -0.04 -15.96 -18.35
CA PHE A 72 -0.04 -16.98 -19.41
C PHE A 72 -0.32 -16.41 -20.82
N ALA A 73 -0.27 -15.11 -21.00
CA ALA A 73 -0.45 -14.46 -22.32
C ALA A 73 0.87 -14.44 -23.11
N GLN A 74 1.50 -15.61 -23.31
CA GLN A 74 2.83 -15.75 -23.93
C GLN A 74 2.98 -15.02 -25.27
N VAL A 75 2.01 -15.18 -26.16
CA VAL A 75 2.04 -14.52 -27.49
C VAL A 75 2.10 -13.00 -27.33
N LEU A 76 1.31 -12.43 -26.41
CA LEU A 76 1.34 -11.00 -26.16
C LEU A 76 2.67 -10.55 -25.55
N HIS A 77 3.21 -11.29 -24.59
CA HIS A 77 4.52 -10.95 -23.98
C HIS A 77 5.65 -10.96 -25.04
N GLN A 78 5.65 -11.95 -25.96
CA GLN A 78 6.59 -12.01 -27.08
C GLN A 78 6.38 -10.86 -28.08
N THR A 79 5.12 -10.50 -28.37
CA THR A 79 4.79 -9.35 -29.21
C THR A 79 5.31 -8.06 -28.61
N ILE A 80 5.07 -7.83 -27.31
CA ILE A 80 5.57 -6.66 -26.57
C ILE A 80 7.10 -6.61 -26.61
N GLU A 81 7.77 -7.75 -26.36
CA GLU A 81 9.23 -7.83 -26.38
C GLU A 81 9.80 -7.47 -27.75
N LYS A 82 9.21 -8.01 -28.82
CA LYS A 82 9.63 -7.72 -30.21
C LYS A 82 9.50 -6.22 -30.52
N VAL A 83 8.35 -5.62 -30.21
CA VAL A 83 8.09 -4.19 -30.45
C VAL A 83 9.01 -3.32 -29.60
N SER A 84 9.18 -3.65 -28.32
CA SER A 84 10.08 -2.95 -27.41
C SER A 84 11.52 -2.91 -27.92
N LYS A 85 12.03 -4.03 -28.39
CA LYS A 85 13.40 -4.13 -28.97
C LYS A 85 13.52 -3.33 -30.26
N CYS A 86 12.50 -3.41 -31.15
CA CYS A 86 12.50 -2.70 -32.43
C CYS A 86 12.48 -1.18 -32.25
N LEU A 87 11.64 -0.69 -31.35
CA LEU A 87 11.44 0.75 -31.12
C LEU A 87 12.26 1.32 -29.97
N GLN A 88 12.99 0.49 -29.26
CA GLN A 88 13.75 0.84 -28.04
C GLN A 88 12.86 1.51 -26.97
N ILE A 89 11.61 1.06 -26.85
CA ILE A 89 10.67 1.53 -25.85
C ILE A 89 10.76 0.63 -24.60
N PRO A 90 10.96 1.20 -23.40
CA PRO A 90 10.99 0.42 -22.17
C PRO A 90 9.64 -0.23 -21.87
N VAL A 91 9.67 -1.40 -21.21
CA VAL A 91 8.49 -2.13 -20.79
C VAL A 91 8.49 -2.30 -19.28
N ILE A 92 7.41 -1.87 -18.64
CA ILE A 92 7.13 -2.22 -17.24
C ILE A 92 6.19 -3.42 -17.24
N ARG A 93 6.61 -4.50 -16.58
CA ARG A 93 5.72 -5.61 -16.25
C ARG A 93 5.12 -5.39 -14.88
N TYR A 94 3.81 -5.15 -14.82
CA TYR A 94 3.06 -5.13 -13.58
C TYR A 94 2.71 -6.56 -13.17
N GLU A 95 3.47 -7.10 -12.21
CA GLU A 95 3.42 -8.53 -11.87
C GLU A 95 2.54 -8.79 -10.64
N ARG A 96 1.97 -9.97 -10.61
CA ARG A 96 1.22 -10.50 -9.46
C ARG A 96 2.14 -10.92 -8.34
N ARG A 97 1.62 -10.95 -7.13
CA ARG A 97 2.25 -11.68 -6.04
C ARG A 97 1.85 -13.15 -6.11
N TYR A 98 2.84 -13.99 -5.87
CA TYR A 98 2.65 -15.44 -5.85
C TYR A 98 3.04 -15.96 -4.47
N PRO A 99 2.30 -16.96 -3.92
CA PRO A 99 2.77 -17.67 -2.76
C PRO A 99 4.08 -18.43 -3.09
N PRO A 100 4.89 -18.77 -2.09
CA PRO A 100 6.01 -19.69 -2.29
C PRO A 100 5.53 -20.98 -2.96
N ARG A 101 6.44 -21.63 -3.71
CA ARG A 101 6.14 -22.93 -4.30
C ARG A 101 6.28 -24.00 -3.25
N ASP A 102 5.15 -24.57 -2.82
CA ASP A 102 5.12 -25.63 -1.83
C ASP A 102 5.59 -26.95 -2.45
N GLU A 103 6.35 -27.74 -1.68
CA GLU A 103 6.92 -29.03 -2.12
C GLU A 103 5.88 -30.16 -2.24
N ASP A 104 4.74 -30.03 -1.56
CA ASP A 104 3.63 -30.99 -1.63
C ASP A 104 2.78 -30.86 -2.90
N LEU A 105 3.01 -29.82 -3.72
CA LEU A 105 2.34 -29.63 -5.00
C LEU A 105 3.16 -30.23 -6.15
N ILE A 106 2.46 -30.76 -7.16
CA ILE A 106 3.11 -31.36 -8.33
C ILE A 106 3.29 -30.27 -9.38
N TRP A 107 4.50 -29.72 -9.49
CA TRP A 107 4.83 -28.64 -10.40
C TRP A 107 5.19 -29.15 -11.79
N CYS A 108 4.39 -28.74 -12.80
CA CYS A 108 4.54 -29.14 -14.18
C CYS A 108 5.06 -27.98 -15.05
N ASP A 109 6.04 -28.25 -15.91
CA ASP A 109 6.64 -27.23 -16.77
C ASP A 109 5.73 -26.85 -17.95
N SER A 110 4.85 -27.75 -18.34
CA SER A 110 3.89 -27.55 -19.45
C SER A 110 2.63 -28.40 -19.24
N TYR A 111 1.63 -28.19 -20.10
CA TYR A 111 0.45 -29.08 -20.12
C TYR A 111 0.79 -30.50 -20.58
N ALA A 112 1.78 -30.67 -21.48
CA ALA A 112 2.24 -31.99 -21.88
C ALA A 112 2.92 -32.74 -20.71
N ASP A 113 3.73 -32.03 -19.93
CA ASP A 113 4.34 -32.58 -18.71
C ASP A 113 3.26 -32.91 -17.67
N ALA A 114 2.24 -32.06 -17.51
CA ALA A 114 1.12 -32.33 -16.60
C ALA A 114 0.38 -33.63 -16.99
N ILE A 115 0.12 -33.82 -18.29
CA ILE A 115 -0.52 -35.05 -18.81
C ILE A 115 0.36 -36.26 -18.44
N HIS A 116 1.64 -36.22 -18.75
CA HIS A 116 2.56 -37.32 -18.45
C HIS A 116 2.61 -37.65 -16.95
N GLN A 117 2.66 -36.65 -16.08
CA GLN A 117 2.66 -36.86 -14.63
C GLN A 117 1.35 -37.40 -14.10
N MET A 118 0.18 -36.96 -14.65
CA MET A 118 -1.14 -37.49 -14.29
C MET A 118 -1.30 -38.94 -14.72
N GLU A 119 -0.87 -39.30 -15.93
CA GLU A 119 -0.89 -40.69 -16.43
C GLU A 119 -0.02 -41.60 -15.58
N ASN A 120 1.21 -41.18 -15.26
CA ASN A 120 2.11 -41.96 -14.38
C ASN A 120 1.55 -42.19 -12.97
N LYS A 121 0.72 -41.29 -12.48
CA LYS A 121 0.03 -41.43 -11.18
C LYS A 121 -1.33 -42.13 -11.28
N GLY A 122 -1.75 -42.54 -12.48
CA GLY A 122 -3.00 -43.28 -12.69
C GLY A 122 -4.27 -42.47 -12.47
N ILE A 123 -4.21 -41.14 -12.62
CA ILE A 123 -5.36 -40.25 -12.43
C ILE A 123 -6.38 -40.52 -13.55
N GLN A 124 -7.62 -40.84 -13.19
CA GLN A 124 -8.71 -41.17 -14.12
C GLN A 124 -9.76 -40.06 -14.20
N ARG A 125 -9.93 -39.30 -13.10
CA ARG A 125 -10.95 -38.27 -12.93
C ARG A 125 -10.29 -36.95 -12.58
N LEU A 126 -10.29 -36.00 -13.51
CA LEU A 126 -9.60 -34.72 -13.34
C LEU A 126 -10.59 -33.56 -13.28
N LEU A 127 -10.40 -32.65 -12.32
CA LEU A 127 -11.01 -31.34 -12.35
C LEU A 127 -9.98 -30.28 -12.78
N ALA A 128 -10.16 -29.75 -14.00
CA ALA A 128 -9.29 -28.72 -14.56
C ALA A 128 -9.80 -27.32 -14.21
N LEU A 129 -9.13 -26.64 -13.27
CA LEU A 129 -9.39 -25.26 -12.82
C LEU A 129 -8.53 -24.23 -13.57
N SER A 130 -8.24 -24.52 -14.83
CA SER A 130 -7.27 -23.78 -15.64
C SER A 130 -7.91 -22.92 -16.74
N GLY A 131 -9.25 -22.96 -16.88
CA GLY A 131 -10.05 -22.16 -17.80
C GLY A 131 -10.12 -22.71 -19.23
N VAL A 132 -11.06 -22.19 -20.03
CA VAL A 132 -11.45 -22.72 -21.37
C VAL A 132 -10.30 -22.83 -22.37
N ASN A 133 -9.33 -21.93 -22.35
CA ASN A 133 -8.18 -21.95 -23.26
C ASN A 133 -7.26 -23.17 -23.09
N THR A 134 -7.47 -23.97 -22.04
CA THR A 134 -6.66 -25.16 -21.77
C THR A 134 -7.30 -26.44 -22.28
N LEU A 135 -8.48 -26.36 -22.85
CA LEU A 135 -9.13 -27.47 -23.54
C LEU A 135 -8.26 -28.05 -24.65
N ALA A 136 -7.67 -27.18 -25.50
CA ALA A 136 -6.84 -27.62 -26.62
C ALA A 136 -5.56 -28.35 -26.16
N PRO A 137 -4.70 -27.79 -25.29
CA PRO A 137 -3.48 -28.48 -24.83
C PRO A 137 -3.77 -29.74 -23.99
N LEU A 138 -4.92 -29.83 -23.33
CA LEU A 138 -5.32 -31.00 -22.54
C LEU A 138 -6.16 -32.01 -23.35
N ARG A 139 -6.35 -31.78 -24.66
CA ARG A 139 -7.16 -32.64 -25.52
C ARG A 139 -6.72 -34.11 -25.53
N PRO A 140 -5.42 -34.45 -25.56
CA PRO A 140 -4.99 -35.85 -25.47
C PRO A 140 -5.51 -36.55 -24.22
N TYR A 141 -5.54 -35.86 -23.08
CA TYR A 141 -5.96 -36.40 -21.79
C TYR A 141 -7.48 -36.54 -21.67
N TRP A 142 -8.25 -35.46 -21.88
CA TRP A 142 -9.71 -35.47 -21.65
C TRP A 142 -10.50 -36.32 -22.66
N ARG A 143 -9.90 -36.74 -23.76
CA ARG A 143 -10.50 -37.71 -24.70
C ARG A 143 -10.51 -39.14 -24.16
N SER A 144 -9.58 -39.49 -23.32
CA SER A 144 -9.40 -40.84 -22.76
C SER A 144 -9.80 -40.94 -21.28
N HIS A 145 -9.86 -39.81 -20.56
CA HIS A 145 -10.14 -39.75 -19.14
C HIS A 145 -11.33 -38.84 -18.81
N THR A 146 -12.00 -39.11 -17.70
CA THR A 146 -13.09 -38.25 -17.22
C THR A 146 -12.51 -36.92 -16.73
N THR A 147 -12.85 -35.83 -17.43
CA THR A 147 -12.31 -34.52 -17.11
C THR A 147 -13.43 -33.48 -17.09
N TRP A 148 -13.51 -32.71 -15.99
CA TRP A 148 -14.35 -31.53 -15.90
C TRP A 148 -13.49 -30.28 -16.06
N PHE A 149 -14.02 -29.27 -16.78
CA PHE A 149 -13.38 -27.97 -16.90
C PHE A 149 -14.21 -26.89 -16.25
N ARG A 150 -13.63 -26.15 -15.29
CA ARG A 150 -14.26 -24.97 -14.76
C ARG A 150 -13.95 -23.76 -15.64
N ILE A 151 -15.00 -23.16 -16.18
CA ILE A 151 -14.93 -22.02 -17.10
C ILE A 151 -15.84 -20.89 -16.61
N LEU A 152 -15.61 -19.68 -17.14
CA LEU A 152 -16.56 -18.58 -16.99
C LEU A 152 -17.77 -18.83 -17.91
N GLU A 153 -18.98 -18.62 -17.41
CA GLU A 153 -20.24 -18.73 -18.15
C GLU A 153 -20.36 -17.56 -19.12
N ARG A 154 -19.72 -17.70 -20.29
CA ARG A 154 -19.66 -16.70 -21.36
C ARG A 154 -19.87 -17.38 -22.69
N GLU A 155 -20.57 -16.70 -23.61
CA GLU A 155 -20.83 -17.18 -24.96
C GLU A 155 -19.53 -17.57 -25.69
N GLU A 156 -18.48 -16.76 -25.59
CA GLU A 156 -17.16 -17.04 -26.16
C GLU A 156 -16.53 -18.33 -25.60
N SER A 157 -16.70 -18.57 -24.28
CA SER A 157 -16.17 -19.78 -23.63
C SER A 157 -16.92 -21.03 -24.09
N LEU A 158 -18.24 -20.94 -24.21
CA LEU A 158 -19.08 -22.01 -24.68
C LEU A 158 -18.79 -22.34 -26.16
N SER A 159 -18.73 -21.32 -27.03
CA SER A 159 -18.36 -21.49 -28.44
C SER A 159 -16.97 -22.10 -28.60
N LEU A 160 -16.00 -21.74 -27.77
CA LEU A 160 -14.67 -22.34 -27.81
C LEU A 160 -14.69 -23.81 -27.39
N ALA A 161 -15.43 -24.15 -26.34
CA ALA A 161 -15.59 -25.54 -25.89
C ALA A 161 -16.25 -26.40 -26.95
N GLU A 162 -17.30 -25.90 -27.58
CA GLU A 162 -18.00 -26.57 -28.68
C GLU A 162 -17.09 -26.79 -29.91
N LYS A 163 -16.33 -25.77 -30.33
CA LYS A 163 -15.32 -25.89 -31.41
C LYS A 163 -14.24 -26.92 -31.13
N GLN A 164 -13.90 -27.16 -29.84
CA GLN A 164 -12.96 -28.21 -29.43
C GLN A 164 -13.62 -29.59 -29.37
N GLY A 165 -14.93 -29.67 -29.45
CA GLY A 165 -15.71 -30.92 -29.32
C GLY A 165 -15.72 -31.44 -27.86
N PHE A 166 -15.66 -30.53 -26.89
CA PHE A 166 -15.71 -30.90 -25.48
C PHE A 166 -17.15 -31.08 -25.01
N PRO A 167 -17.48 -32.17 -24.26
CA PRO A 167 -18.83 -32.46 -23.79
C PRO A 167 -19.35 -31.35 -22.85
N GLN A 168 -20.53 -30.79 -23.18
CA GLN A 168 -21.10 -29.68 -22.40
C GLN A 168 -21.45 -30.08 -20.97
N GLU A 169 -21.87 -31.32 -20.73
CA GLU A 169 -22.21 -31.89 -19.44
C GLU A 169 -21.00 -31.99 -18.47
N ARG A 170 -19.78 -31.84 -18.99
CA ARG A 170 -18.54 -31.80 -18.21
C ARG A 170 -17.99 -30.39 -18.00
N LEU A 171 -18.72 -29.36 -18.44
CA LEU A 171 -18.41 -27.99 -18.14
C LEU A 171 -18.98 -27.59 -16.77
N VAL A 172 -18.15 -26.99 -15.93
CA VAL A 172 -18.52 -26.42 -14.63
C VAL A 172 -18.38 -24.91 -14.73
N PHE A 173 -19.42 -24.18 -14.35
CA PHE A 173 -19.38 -22.72 -14.41
C PHE A 173 -18.85 -22.14 -13.11
N TYR A 174 -17.93 -21.20 -13.23
CA TYR A 174 -17.41 -20.46 -12.09
C TYR A 174 -18.46 -19.45 -11.59
N ARG A 175 -18.72 -19.49 -10.30
CA ARG A 175 -19.53 -18.49 -9.58
C ARG A 175 -18.71 -17.88 -8.47
N GLU A 176 -18.77 -16.55 -8.34
CA GLU A 176 -18.04 -15.84 -7.28
C GLU A 176 -18.61 -16.21 -5.90
N GLY A 177 -17.71 -16.51 -4.96
CA GLY A 177 -18.09 -16.94 -3.60
C GLY A 177 -18.52 -18.41 -3.46
N GLU A 178 -18.41 -19.21 -4.52
CA GLU A 178 -18.67 -20.65 -4.45
C GLU A 178 -17.55 -21.37 -3.66
N ASP A 179 -17.96 -22.27 -2.77
CA ASP A 179 -17.05 -23.07 -1.97
C ASP A 179 -16.39 -24.17 -2.84
N GLU A 180 -15.07 -24.06 -3.01
CA GLU A 180 -14.27 -25.02 -3.79
C GLU A 180 -14.41 -26.46 -3.26
N LEU A 181 -14.56 -26.63 -1.96
CA LEU A 181 -14.69 -27.96 -1.34
C LEU A 181 -15.99 -28.65 -1.76
N LYS A 182 -17.10 -27.92 -1.81
CA LYS A 182 -18.39 -28.48 -2.27
C LYS A 182 -18.33 -28.99 -3.70
N LEU A 183 -17.60 -28.30 -4.56
CA LEU A 183 -17.40 -28.76 -5.93
C LEU A 183 -16.61 -30.07 -5.99
N LEU A 184 -15.58 -30.22 -5.14
CA LEU A 184 -14.83 -31.47 -5.03
C LEU A 184 -15.68 -32.61 -4.47
N GLU A 185 -16.53 -32.34 -3.50
CA GLU A 185 -17.50 -33.30 -2.94
C GLU A 185 -18.56 -33.77 -3.94
N GLN A 186 -18.96 -32.91 -4.89
CA GLN A 186 -19.92 -33.26 -5.92
C GLN A 186 -19.32 -34.09 -7.04
N LEU A 187 -18.12 -33.75 -7.47
CA LEU A 187 -17.49 -34.35 -8.64
C LEU A 187 -16.61 -35.56 -8.30
N HIS A 188 -16.13 -35.68 -7.06
CA HIS A 188 -15.19 -36.67 -6.60
C HIS A 188 -14.02 -36.90 -7.58
N PRO A 189 -13.25 -35.86 -7.95
CA PRO A 189 -12.08 -36.03 -8.80
C PRO A 189 -10.94 -36.71 -8.06
N ASP A 190 -10.07 -37.41 -8.80
CA ASP A 190 -8.84 -38.02 -8.25
C ASP A 190 -7.74 -36.95 -8.10
N ALA A 191 -7.83 -35.84 -8.82
CA ALA A 191 -6.89 -34.74 -8.79
C ALA A 191 -7.49 -33.42 -9.31
N ILE A 192 -6.86 -32.30 -8.95
CA ILE A 192 -7.09 -31.03 -9.63
C ILE A 192 -5.87 -30.62 -10.46
N LEU A 193 -6.13 -29.93 -11.58
CA LEU A 193 -5.12 -29.23 -12.36
C LEU A 193 -5.41 -27.74 -12.35
N THR A 194 -4.43 -26.94 -11.94
CA THR A 194 -4.53 -25.47 -11.95
C THR A 194 -3.30 -24.83 -12.58
N LYS A 195 -3.34 -23.51 -12.71
CA LYS A 195 -2.21 -22.68 -13.17
C LYS A 195 -1.59 -21.98 -11.97
N GLU A 196 -0.30 -21.69 -12.04
CA GLU A 196 0.36 -20.76 -11.11
C GLU A 196 -0.20 -19.34 -11.36
N SER A 197 -1.41 -19.05 -10.84
CA SER A 197 -2.17 -17.82 -11.14
C SER A 197 -1.99 -16.69 -10.13
N GLY A 198 -1.29 -16.93 -9.02
CA GLY A 198 -1.09 -15.97 -7.93
C GLY A 198 -2.35 -15.73 -7.09
N PHE A 199 -2.24 -14.80 -6.11
CA PHE A 199 -3.35 -14.52 -5.19
C PHE A 199 -4.61 -14.01 -5.91
N SER A 200 -4.46 -13.12 -6.89
CA SER A 200 -5.59 -12.60 -7.69
C SER A 200 -6.28 -13.65 -8.58
N GLY A 201 -5.71 -14.85 -8.68
CA GLY A 201 -6.28 -15.99 -9.41
C GLY A 201 -6.89 -17.05 -8.50
N TYR A 202 -7.10 -16.77 -7.21
CA TYR A 202 -7.64 -17.69 -6.19
C TYR A 202 -6.84 -19.00 -6.12
N PHE A 203 -5.50 -18.90 -6.28
CA PHE A 203 -4.64 -20.07 -6.29
C PHE A 203 -4.64 -20.79 -4.94
N THR A 204 -4.51 -20.03 -3.86
CA THR A 204 -4.46 -20.57 -2.49
C THR A 204 -5.75 -21.30 -2.10
N ASP A 205 -6.91 -20.75 -2.49
CA ASP A 205 -8.22 -21.36 -2.15
C ASP A 205 -8.39 -22.73 -2.81
N LYS A 206 -7.99 -22.84 -4.08
CA LYS A 206 -8.01 -24.11 -4.83
C LYS A 206 -7.10 -25.15 -4.21
N VAL A 207 -5.88 -24.76 -3.82
CA VAL A 207 -4.91 -25.65 -3.19
C VAL A 207 -5.40 -26.11 -1.82
N ASN A 208 -5.92 -25.19 -1.00
CA ASN A 208 -6.42 -25.52 0.33
C ASN A 208 -7.63 -26.46 0.26
N ALA A 209 -8.57 -26.24 -0.65
CA ALA A 209 -9.71 -27.15 -0.85
C ALA A 209 -9.26 -28.55 -1.26
N ALA A 210 -8.31 -28.68 -2.17
CA ALA A 210 -7.77 -29.98 -2.58
C ALA A 210 -7.02 -30.69 -1.45
N ARG A 211 -6.24 -29.97 -0.65
CA ARG A 211 -5.58 -30.48 0.56
C ARG A 211 -6.60 -31.01 1.57
N GLN A 212 -7.65 -30.25 1.82
CA GLN A 212 -8.74 -30.67 2.73
C GLN A 212 -9.49 -31.89 2.20
N PHE A 213 -9.68 -31.98 0.90
CA PHE A 213 -10.31 -33.14 0.25
C PHE A 213 -9.38 -34.37 0.14
N GLY A 214 -8.06 -34.17 0.32
CA GLY A 214 -7.06 -35.25 0.31
C GLY A 214 -6.61 -35.69 -1.08
N ILE A 215 -6.67 -34.82 -2.10
CA ILE A 215 -6.28 -35.14 -3.49
C ILE A 215 -5.07 -34.33 -3.95
N PRO A 216 -4.24 -34.88 -4.87
CA PRO A 216 -3.09 -34.20 -5.41
C PRO A 216 -3.47 -33.01 -6.29
N VAL A 217 -2.60 -31.99 -6.27
CA VAL A 217 -2.72 -30.77 -7.08
C VAL A 217 -1.59 -30.71 -8.10
N PHE A 218 -1.94 -30.72 -9.38
CA PHE A 218 -1.02 -30.46 -10.47
C PHE A 218 -1.05 -28.97 -10.82
N VAL A 219 0.11 -28.33 -10.85
CA VAL A 219 0.24 -26.89 -11.08
C VAL A 219 1.10 -26.63 -12.31
N VAL A 220 0.51 -26.10 -13.37
CA VAL A 220 1.29 -25.65 -14.53
C VAL A 220 1.98 -24.35 -14.18
N LYS A 221 3.32 -24.37 -14.21
CA LYS A 221 4.18 -23.21 -13.94
C LYS A 221 3.87 -22.08 -14.92
N ARG A 222 3.92 -20.84 -14.45
CA ARG A 222 3.83 -19.69 -15.33
C ARG A 222 5.03 -19.62 -16.27
N PRO A 223 4.83 -19.15 -17.51
CA PRO A 223 5.93 -18.95 -18.45
C PRO A 223 6.94 -17.95 -17.92
N ALA A 224 8.20 -18.14 -18.30
CA ALA A 224 9.23 -17.12 -18.06
C ALA A 224 8.89 -15.84 -18.83
N LEU A 225 9.04 -14.71 -18.18
CA LEU A 225 8.88 -13.39 -18.80
C LEU A 225 10.23 -12.91 -19.36
N PRO A 226 10.22 -12.07 -20.41
CA PRO A 226 11.45 -11.47 -20.93
C PRO A 226 12.26 -10.77 -19.83
N GLU A 227 13.57 -10.96 -19.82
CA GLU A 227 14.47 -10.37 -18.83
C GLU A 227 14.58 -8.84 -18.97
N THR A 228 14.27 -8.33 -20.16
CA THR A 228 14.31 -6.89 -20.48
C THR A 228 13.16 -6.10 -19.85
N PHE A 229 12.14 -6.77 -19.30
CA PHE A 229 11.02 -6.11 -18.68
C PHE A 229 11.34 -5.69 -17.25
N TYR A 230 11.06 -4.43 -16.91
CA TYR A 230 11.14 -3.92 -15.54
C TYR A 230 9.96 -4.47 -14.73
N ARG A 231 10.22 -5.47 -13.89
CA ARG A 231 9.17 -6.09 -13.07
C ARG A 231 8.90 -5.23 -11.85
N VAL A 232 7.63 -4.89 -11.64
CA VAL A 232 7.16 -4.12 -10.48
C VAL A 232 5.95 -4.80 -9.84
N TYR A 233 5.81 -4.60 -8.55
CA TYR A 233 4.72 -5.12 -7.73
C TYR A 233 4.06 -3.96 -7.00
N GLY A 234 2.72 -3.94 -6.98
CA GLY A 234 1.97 -2.90 -6.29
C GLY A 234 1.88 -1.56 -7.03
N GLU A 235 1.00 -0.70 -6.54
CA GLU A 235 0.68 0.59 -7.17
C GLU A 235 1.85 1.57 -7.09
N ASP A 236 2.52 1.59 -5.94
CA ASP A 236 3.63 2.51 -5.71
C ASP A 236 4.87 2.11 -6.50
N GLY A 237 5.15 0.80 -6.62
CA GLY A 237 6.22 0.29 -7.49
C GLY A 237 5.98 0.64 -8.95
N LEU A 238 4.74 0.50 -9.44
CA LEU A 238 4.39 0.91 -10.79
C LEU A 238 4.60 2.42 -10.99
N ARG A 239 4.07 3.24 -10.07
CA ARG A 239 4.20 4.69 -10.13
C ARG A 239 5.66 5.13 -10.12
N LYS A 240 6.46 4.63 -9.19
CA LYS A 240 7.90 4.95 -9.08
C LYS A 240 8.67 4.55 -10.34
N GLN A 241 8.35 3.41 -10.93
CA GLN A 241 9.00 2.98 -12.16
C GLN A 241 8.62 3.84 -13.36
N ILE A 242 7.36 4.31 -13.44
CA ILE A 242 6.95 5.29 -14.47
C ILE A 242 7.68 6.62 -14.24
N GLU A 243 7.72 7.15 -13.01
CA GLU A 243 8.46 8.36 -12.65
C GLU A 243 9.94 8.29 -13.06
N ARG A 244 10.53 7.09 -13.00
CA ARG A 244 11.94 6.85 -13.40
C ARG A 244 12.12 6.78 -14.92
N LEU A 245 11.24 6.07 -15.64
CA LEU A 245 11.39 5.80 -17.08
C LEU A 245 10.78 6.91 -17.97
N LEU A 246 9.78 7.62 -17.45
CA LEU A 246 9.04 8.67 -18.15
C LEU A 246 8.74 9.81 -17.17
N PRO A 247 9.76 10.56 -16.69
CA PRO A 247 9.61 11.56 -15.62
C PRO A 247 8.57 12.64 -15.92
N GLU A 248 8.40 12.98 -17.20
CA GLU A 248 7.45 14.00 -17.65
C GLU A 248 5.98 13.55 -17.53
N PHE A 249 5.70 12.28 -17.29
CA PHE A 249 4.34 11.77 -17.24
C PHE A 249 3.62 12.14 -15.94
N PHE A 250 4.31 11.99 -14.80
CA PHE A 250 3.83 12.50 -13.52
C PHE A 250 4.46 13.86 -13.24
N PRO A 251 3.66 14.96 -13.17
CA PRO A 251 4.20 16.29 -12.94
C PRO A 251 4.83 16.46 -11.56
N LEU A 252 4.50 15.57 -10.60
CA LEU A 252 4.98 15.61 -9.22
C LEU A 252 5.43 14.22 -8.77
N LYS A 253 6.64 14.16 -8.20
CA LYS A 253 7.23 12.92 -7.68
C LYS A 253 6.68 12.58 -6.30
N SER A 254 6.37 11.31 -6.06
CA SER A 254 6.00 10.78 -4.75
C SER A 254 7.22 10.54 -3.87
N GLY A 255 7.01 10.51 -2.54
CA GLY A 255 8.04 10.28 -1.54
C GLY A 255 7.63 9.26 -0.48
N TYR A 256 8.37 9.24 0.64
CA TYR A 256 8.13 8.33 1.75
C TYR A 256 7.79 9.08 3.04
N THR A 257 6.93 8.49 3.86
CA THR A 257 6.53 9.07 5.16
C THR A 257 7.61 8.86 6.22
N THR A 258 7.55 9.65 7.30
CA THR A 258 8.41 9.43 8.49
C THR A 258 8.24 8.02 9.06
N GLY A 259 7.03 7.44 8.98
CA GLY A 259 6.72 6.08 9.43
C GLY A 259 7.42 5.01 8.59
N ALA A 260 7.40 5.12 7.26
CA ALA A 260 8.12 4.19 6.37
C ALA A 260 9.63 4.25 6.61
N CYS A 261 10.20 5.46 6.70
CA CYS A 261 11.61 5.65 6.99
C CYS A 261 12.00 5.08 8.38
N ALA A 262 11.18 5.31 9.40
CA ALA A 262 11.40 4.75 10.74
C ALA A 262 11.32 3.21 10.73
N THR A 263 10.40 2.63 9.97
CA THR A 263 10.28 1.17 9.83
C THR A 263 11.52 0.57 9.18
N ALA A 264 12.00 1.19 8.10
CA ALA A 264 13.20 0.74 7.40
C ALA A 264 14.45 0.86 8.30
N ALA A 265 14.60 1.98 9.00
CA ALA A 265 15.70 2.18 9.95
C ALA A 265 15.64 1.19 11.12
N ALA A 266 14.45 0.89 11.66
CA ALA A 266 14.27 -0.07 12.75
C ALA A 266 14.67 -1.49 12.32
N LYS A 267 14.21 -1.95 11.15
CA LYS A 267 14.57 -3.27 10.61
C LYS A 267 16.07 -3.37 10.35
N ALA A 268 16.64 -2.36 9.70
CA ALA A 268 18.09 -2.30 9.47
C ALA A 268 18.88 -2.34 10.78
N ALA A 269 18.45 -1.58 11.79
CA ALA A 269 19.13 -1.56 13.11
C ALA A 269 19.07 -2.93 13.78
N LEU A 270 17.93 -3.62 13.76
CA LEU A 270 17.82 -4.98 14.29
C LEU A 270 18.72 -5.96 13.53
N LEU A 271 18.70 -5.94 12.20
CA LEU A 271 19.56 -6.79 11.37
C LEU A 271 21.05 -6.50 11.59
N ALA A 272 21.43 -5.21 11.71
CA ALA A 272 22.80 -4.82 12.03
C ALA A 272 23.23 -5.33 13.41
N LEU A 273 22.33 -5.26 14.40
CA LEU A 273 22.58 -5.75 15.76
C LEU A 273 22.80 -7.27 15.79
N LEU A 274 21.96 -8.03 15.09
CA LEU A 274 22.02 -9.48 15.02
C LEU A 274 23.19 -10.00 14.18
N SER A 275 23.45 -9.40 13.02
CA SER A 275 24.46 -9.86 12.08
C SER A 275 25.86 -9.25 12.32
N ARG A 276 25.94 -8.16 13.09
CA ARG A 276 27.17 -7.31 13.25
C ARG A 276 27.70 -6.80 11.92
N LYS A 277 26.82 -6.62 10.93
CA LYS A 277 27.17 -6.09 9.61
C LYS A 277 26.44 -4.80 9.33
N GLU A 278 27.11 -3.89 8.65
CA GLU A 278 26.48 -2.67 8.15
C GLU A 278 25.34 -3.00 7.18
N GLN A 279 24.26 -2.24 7.29
CA GLN A 279 23.12 -2.34 6.37
C GLN A 279 23.12 -1.11 5.47
N THR A 280 23.14 -1.30 4.18
CA THR A 280 23.12 -0.21 3.17
C THR A 280 21.72 0.05 2.63
N GLU A 281 20.82 -0.90 2.80
CA GLU A 281 19.42 -0.82 2.39
C GLU A 281 18.53 -1.63 3.32
N SER A 282 17.24 -1.33 3.32
CA SER A 282 16.25 -2.08 4.10
C SER A 282 14.96 -2.24 3.31
N GLN A 283 14.56 -3.49 3.09
CA GLN A 283 13.28 -3.83 2.47
C GLN A 283 12.21 -3.93 3.55
N ILE A 284 11.11 -3.20 3.39
CA ILE A 284 9.96 -3.19 4.30
C ILE A 284 8.65 -3.43 3.55
N THR A 285 7.61 -3.80 4.28
CA THR A 285 6.26 -3.99 3.75
C THR A 285 5.37 -2.81 4.14
N LEU A 286 4.80 -2.14 3.16
CA LEU A 286 3.83 -1.07 3.36
C LEU A 286 2.48 -1.60 3.86
N PRO A 287 1.60 -0.76 4.42
CA PRO A 287 0.23 -1.15 4.81
C PRO A 287 -0.60 -1.74 3.67
N SER A 288 -0.33 -1.34 2.42
CA SER A 288 -0.90 -1.96 1.21
C SER A 288 -0.45 -3.41 0.98
N GLY A 289 0.53 -3.90 1.77
CA GLY A 289 1.23 -5.15 1.56
C GLY A 289 2.33 -5.06 0.49
N GLU A 290 2.56 -3.94 -0.16
CA GLU A 290 3.65 -3.73 -1.12
C GLU A 290 5.01 -3.70 -0.41
N GLN A 291 6.02 -4.33 -1.02
CA GLN A 291 7.40 -4.27 -0.53
C GLN A 291 8.17 -3.17 -1.24
N ILE A 292 8.82 -2.34 -0.47
CA ILE A 292 9.72 -1.28 -0.94
C ILE A 292 11.08 -1.43 -0.30
N THR A 293 12.12 -0.93 -0.96
CA THR A 293 13.49 -0.88 -0.44
C THR A 293 13.91 0.57 -0.26
N LEU A 294 14.37 0.91 0.93
CA LEU A 294 14.87 2.24 1.29
C LEU A 294 16.37 2.19 1.57
N PRO A 295 17.15 3.16 1.09
CA PRO A 295 18.57 3.23 1.40
C PRO A 295 18.77 3.58 2.88
N VAL A 296 19.74 2.93 3.52
CA VAL A 296 20.23 3.21 4.87
C VAL A 296 21.50 4.03 4.74
N ALA A 297 21.48 5.24 5.27
CA ALA A 297 22.58 6.17 5.10
C ALA A 297 23.74 5.90 6.08
N TYR A 298 23.42 5.49 7.31
CA TYR A 298 24.42 5.25 8.36
C TYR A 298 23.98 4.09 9.24
N THR A 299 24.94 3.29 9.69
CA THR A 299 24.79 2.25 10.70
C THR A 299 25.83 2.48 11.80
N GLU A 300 25.39 2.59 13.05
CA GLU A 300 26.23 2.85 14.22
C GLU A 300 25.92 1.80 15.29
N TRP A 301 26.94 1.40 16.08
CA TRP A 301 26.79 0.45 17.19
C TRP A 301 27.21 1.11 18.51
N ALA A 302 26.44 0.84 19.56
CA ALA A 302 26.75 1.27 20.91
C ALA A 302 26.41 0.15 21.91
N GLY A 303 27.42 -0.66 22.29
CA GLY A 303 27.23 -1.80 23.18
C GLY A 303 26.22 -2.82 22.64
N CYS A 304 25.11 -3.00 23.33
CA CYS A 304 24.02 -3.92 22.97
C CYS A 304 22.93 -3.28 22.11
N SER A 305 23.20 -2.14 21.49
CA SER A 305 22.28 -1.46 20.58
C SER A 305 22.91 -1.16 19.23
N ALA A 306 22.09 -1.06 18.21
CA ALA A 306 22.46 -0.54 16.90
C ALA A 306 21.52 0.58 16.49
N THR A 307 22.04 1.57 15.79
CA THR A 307 21.29 2.72 15.27
C THR A 307 21.47 2.76 13.76
N CYS A 308 20.36 2.76 13.03
CA CYS A 308 20.37 3.02 11.60
C CYS A 308 19.66 4.32 11.28
N THR A 309 20.12 4.98 10.22
CA THR A 309 19.59 6.28 9.77
C THR A 309 19.10 6.15 8.33
N VAL A 310 17.86 6.55 8.09
CA VAL A 310 17.28 6.73 6.76
C VAL A 310 17.01 8.21 6.54
N ILE A 311 17.45 8.74 5.40
CA ILE A 311 17.14 10.13 5.00
C ILE A 311 15.77 10.12 4.36
N LYS A 312 14.85 10.91 4.91
CA LYS A 312 13.50 11.01 4.38
C LYS A 312 13.46 11.80 3.09
N GLU A 313 12.89 11.21 2.06
CA GLU A 313 12.59 11.87 0.80
C GLU A 313 11.07 11.95 0.60
N SER A 314 10.53 13.17 0.63
CA SER A 314 9.10 13.44 0.47
C SER A 314 8.68 13.61 -0.99
N GLY A 315 9.58 13.47 -1.95
CA GLY A 315 9.35 13.83 -3.34
C GLY A 315 9.15 15.36 -3.48
N ASP A 316 8.18 15.75 -4.27
CA ASP A 316 7.85 17.16 -4.51
C ASP A 316 6.80 17.71 -3.53
N ASP A 317 6.50 17.00 -2.46
CA ASP A 317 5.62 17.47 -1.38
C ASP A 317 6.35 18.53 -0.53
N PRO A 318 5.71 19.67 -0.20
CA PRO A 318 6.30 20.72 0.63
C PRO A 318 6.36 20.34 2.12
N ASP A 319 6.58 19.08 2.42
CA ASP A 319 6.71 18.54 3.77
C ASP A 319 7.93 19.12 4.49
N VAL A 320 7.72 19.74 5.64
CA VAL A 320 8.80 20.33 6.46
C VAL A 320 9.83 19.32 6.94
N THR A 321 9.47 18.02 6.95
CA THR A 321 10.36 16.91 7.33
C THR A 321 11.14 16.32 6.15
N ASN A 322 11.06 16.93 4.96
CA ASN A 322 11.86 16.51 3.81
C ASN A 322 13.36 16.62 4.13
N HIS A 323 14.15 15.63 3.70
CA HIS A 323 15.58 15.46 3.99
C HIS A 323 15.96 15.34 5.48
N SER A 324 14.97 15.15 6.38
CA SER A 324 15.26 14.86 7.79
C SER A 324 15.89 13.49 7.95
N ARG A 325 16.81 13.38 8.90
CA ARG A 325 17.43 12.11 9.29
C ARG A 325 16.51 11.39 10.26
N ILE A 326 15.93 10.30 9.84
CA ILE A 326 15.12 9.44 10.70
C ILE A 326 16.05 8.36 11.26
N ARG A 327 16.40 8.51 12.53
CA ARG A 327 17.32 7.61 13.26
C ARG A 327 16.50 6.69 14.14
N VAL A 328 16.79 5.40 14.07
CA VAL A 328 16.16 4.44 14.96
C VAL A 328 17.23 3.60 15.62
N THR A 329 17.22 3.61 16.94
CA THR A 329 18.05 2.77 17.79
C THR A 329 17.23 1.56 18.23
N VAL A 330 17.74 0.37 18.00
CA VAL A 330 17.16 -0.88 18.50
C VAL A 330 18.10 -1.48 19.54
N GLN A 331 17.55 -1.74 20.73
CA GLN A 331 18.19 -2.48 21.79
C GLN A 331 17.38 -3.75 22.07
N LEU A 332 18.05 -4.89 22.19
CA LEU A 332 17.42 -6.13 22.63
C LEU A 332 17.53 -6.24 24.15
N SER A 333 16.40 -6.41 24.81
CA SER A 333 16.31 -6.84 26.20
C SER A 333 15.96 -8.33 26.24
N LEU A 334 16.63 -9.06 27.08
CA LEU A 334 16.40 -10.48 27.27
C LEU A 334 15.90 -10.66 28.70
N ASP A 335 14.81 -11.37 28.86
CA ASP A 335 14.31 -11.72 30.17
C ASP A 335 15.31 -12.59 30.94
N ALA A 336 15.26 -12.55 32.28
CA ALA A 336 16.22 -13.08 33.23
C ALA A 336 16.48 -14.60 33.14
N SER A 337 15.95 -15.33 32.17
CA SER A 337 16.00 -16.77 32.10
C SER A 337 17.07 -17.37 31.16
N GLY A 338 18.05 -16.61 30.69
CA GLY A 338 19.25 -17.28 30.19
C GLY A 338 19.83 -16.94 28.83
N CYS A 339 19.25 -16.04 28.06
CA CYS A 339 19.80 -15.66 26.76
C CYS A 339 20.72 -14.43 26.78
N ALA A 340 20.83 -13.74 27.92
CA ALA A 340 21.77 -12.64 28.16
C ALA A 340 23.23 -13.07 27.92
N ILE A 341 23.55 -14.35 28.05
CA ILE A 341 24.91 -14.88 27.98
C ILE A 341 25.46 -14.82 26.55
N ALA A 342 24.69 -15.12 25.53
CA ALA A 342 25.19 -15.16 24.16
C ALA A 342 25.53 -13.78 23.55
N VAL A 343 24.81 -12.72 24.00
CA VAL A 343 25.11 -11.33 23.58
C VAL A 343 26.23 -10.74 24.43
N ALA A 344 26.32 -11.13 25.70
CA ALA A 344 27.39 -10.72 26.60
C ALA A 344 28.73 -11.37 26.22
N GLU A 345 28.76 -12.63 25.81
CA GLU A 345 29.99 -13.30 25.34
C GLU A 345 30.53 -12.72 24.05
N SER A 346 29.68 -12.23 23.15
CA SER A 346 30.12 -11.56 21.93
C SER A 346 30.66 -10.13 22.16
N CYS A 347 30.35 -9.51 23.33
CA CYS A 347 30.86 -8.19 23.71
C CYS A 347 32.15 -8.26 24.56
N HIS A 348 32.66 -9.45 24.92
CA HIS A 348 33.74 -9.65 25.87
C HIS A 348 35.07 -10.12 25.27
N ASN A 349 35.36 -9.78 24.02
CA ASN A 349 36.69 -10.12 23.46
C ASN A 349 37.82 -9.15 23.82
N ASP A 350 37.56 -8.16 24.68
CA ASP A 350 38.55 -7.17 25.12
C ASP A 350 38.87 -7.15 26.66
N GLY A 351 38.37 -8.14 27.42
CA GLY A 351 38.86 -8.43 28.76
C GLY A 351 38.49 -7.43 29.87
N THR A 352 37.51 -6.55 29.66
CA THR A 352 37.08 -5.60 30.71
C THR A 352 35.80 -6.07 31.41
N ALA A 353 35.87 -6.23 32.74
CA ALA A 353 34.75 -6.60 33.60
C ALA A 353 33.70 -5.48 33.69
N VAL A 354 32.42 -5.83 33.42
CA VAL A 354 31.29 -4.89 33.57
C VAL A 354 31.01 -4.62 35.05
N PRO A 355 30.95 -3.35 35.49
CA PRO A 355 30.63 -3.03 36.88
C PRO A 355 29.19 -3.43 37.24
N SER A 356 29.01 -4.10 38.37
CA SER A 356 27.73 -4.61 38.91
C SER A 356 26.60 -3.55 39.12
N ARG A 357 26.89 -2.30 38.82
CA ARG A 357 25.94 -1.16 38.90
C ARG A 357 24.94 -1.09 37.76
N TRP A 358 25.21 -1.78 36.63
CA TRP A 358 24.35 -1.73 35.42
C TRP A 358 23.13 -2.65 35.54
N HIS A 359 23.22 -3.75 36.26
CA HIS A 359 22.09 -4.66 36.48
C HIS A 359 20.92 -4.02 37.23
N LYS A 360 21.20 -3.14 38.19
CA LYS A 360 20.15 -2.48 38.98
C LYS A 360 19.41 -1.38 38.23
N ARG A 361 20.03 -0.76 37.21
CA ARG A 361 19.42 0.36 36.48
C ARG A 361 18.53 -0.15 35.31
N ALA A 362 18.89 -1.26 34.68
CA ALA A 362 18.07 -1.91 33.67
C ALA A 362 16.79 -2.50 34.30
N THR A 363 16.89 -3.12 35.47
CA THR A 363 15.75 -3.69 36.22
C THR A 363 14.80 -2.61 36.74
N VAL A 364 15.32 -1.45 37.18
CA VAL A 364 14.49 -0.33 37.67
C VAL A 364 13.76 0.37 36.54
N MET A 365 14.37 0.53 35.36
CA MET A 365 13.66 1.11 34.19
C MET A 365 12.60 0.18 33.62
N ALA A 366 12.77 -1.14 33.71
CA ALA A 366 11.76 -2.11 33.27
C ALA A 366 10.58 -2.25 34.23
N GLN A 367 10.74 -1.89 35.52
CA GLN A 367 9.70 -2.00 36.54
C GLN A 367 8.80 -0.76 36.69
N GLU A 368 9.20 0.42 36.20
CA GLU A 368 8.40 1.66 36.33
C GLU A 368 7.48 1.95 35.12
N GLU A 369 7.57 1.23 34.00
CA GLU A 369 6.76 1.46 32.80
C GLU A 369 5.81 0.31 32.42
N HIS A 370 5.37 -0.51 33.37
CA HIS A 370 4.27 -1.46 33.14
C HIS A 370 2.91 -0.72 33.19
N CYS A 371 2.70 0.20 32.24
CA CYS A 371 1.39 0.76 31.95
C CYS A 371 0.81 0.12 30.69
N GLN A 372 -0.22 -0.66 30.91
CA GLN A 372 -1.03 -1.39 29.92
C GLN A 372 -1.37 -0.53 28.70
N GLU A 373 -0.77 -0.81 27.53
CA GLU A 373 -1.28 -0.39 26.23
C GLU A 373 -2.37 -1.39 25.83
N THR A 374 -3.61 -0.95 25.87
CA THR A 374 -4.76 -1.72 25.36
C THR A 374 -4.90 -1.51 23.85
N GLU A 375 -4.12 -2.22 23.05
CA GLU A 375 -4.43 -2.52 21.67
C GLU A 375 -4.32 -4.04 21.46
N SER A 376 -5.28 -4.64 20.78
CA SER A 376 -5.59 -6.06 20.68
C SER A 376 -4.57 -6.93 19.92
N ASP A 377 -3.27 -6.59 19.93
CA ASP A 377 -2.21 -7.36 19.27
C ASP A 377 -0.88 -7.20 20.01
N ASP A 378 -0.94 -6.96 21.32
CA ASP A 378 0.24 -6.64 22.12
C ASP A 378 0.88 -7.89 22.69
N THR A 379 1.88 -8.40 21.96
CA THR A 379 2.79 -9.42 22.52
C THR A 379 3.79 -8.83 23.53
N GLY A 380 3.77 -7.52 23.76
CA GLY A 380 4.75 -6.82 24.60
C GLY A 380 6.19 -6.85 24.09
N ARG A 381 6.42 -7.42 22.89
CA ARG A 381 7.76 -7.71 22.37
C ARG A 381 8.46 -6.52 21.68
N VAL A 382 7.74 -5.45 21.39
CA VAL A 382 8.31 -4.21 20.80
C VAL A 382 7.82 -3.01 21.59
N ILE A 383 8.74 -2.36 22.30
CA ILE A 383 8.50 -1.16 23.11
C ILE A 383 8.98 0.07 22.37
N PHE A 384 8.15 1.09 22.27
CA PHE A 384 8.47 2.33 21.55
C PHE A 384 8.84 3.46 22.51
N GLN A 385 9.91 4.19 22.17
CA GLN A 385 10.40 5.35 22.90
C GLN A 385 10.59 6.54 21.97
N ALA A 386 10.30 7.75 22.46
CA ALA A 386 10.70 8.99 21.81
C ALA A 386 12.15 9.30 22.14
N GLY A 387 12.97 9.46 21.10
CA GLY A 387 14.29 10.04 21.18
C GLY A 387 14.28 11.52 20.84
N GLU A 388 15.46 12.08 20.58
CA GLU A 388 15.64 13.49 20.18
C GLU A 388 14.70 13.89 19.04
N GLY A 389 13.95 15.00 19.21
CA GLY A 389 13.12 15.60 18.17
C GLY A 389 11.86 14.82 17.79
N VAL A 390 11.52 13.74 18.48
CA VAL A 390 10.21 13.09 18.41
C VAL A 390 9.35 13.58 19.56
N GLY A 391 8.15 14.06 19.27
CA GLY A 391 7.28 14.70 20.24
C GLY A 391 6.62 13.74 21.22
N THR A 392 6.16 14.29 22.33
CA THR A 392 5.32 13.60 23.32
C THR A 392 3.89 14.09 23.21
N VAL A 393 2.94 13.17 23.30
CA VAL A 393 1.50 13.46 23.22
C VAL A 393 1.02 14.02 24.56
N THR A 394 0.41 15.21 24.57
CA THR A 394 -0.11 15.85 25.79
C THR A 394 -1.63 16.01 25.79
N LEU A 395 -2.29 15.87 24.64
CA LEU A 395 -3.75 15.98 24.52
C LEU A 395 -4.36 14.67 24.00
N PRO A 396 -5.58 14.32 24.45
CA PRO A 396 -6.33 13.18 23.92
C PRO A 396 -6.88 13.46 22.51
N GLY A 397 -7.37 12.41 21.82
CA GLY A 397 -8.06 12.53 20.53
C GLY A 397 -7.22 12.13 19.31
N LEU A 398 -5.93 11.83 19.48
CA LEU A 398 -5.06 11.34 18.41
C LEU A 398 -5.06 9.82 18.26
N GLY A 399 -5.77 9.07 19.13
CA GLY A 399 -5.68 7.62 19.22
C GLY A 399 -4.32 7.14 19.77
N LEU A 400 -3.60 8.02 20.49
CA LEU A 400 -2.32 7.76 21.12
C LEU A 400 -2.43 8.00 22.62
N LYS A 401 -1.63 7.29 23.41
CA LYS A 401 -1.58 7.45 24.87
C LYS A 401 -0.99 8.82 25.21
N VAL A 402 -1.68 9.57 26.08
CA VAL A 402 -1.17 10.82 26.64
C VAL A 402 0.06 10.50 27.50
N GLY A 403 1.13 11.27 27.34
CA GLY A 403 2.45 11.02 27.93
C GLY A 403 3.34 10.10 27.10
N GLY A 404 2.80 9.42 26.07
CA GLY A 404 3.57 8.53 25.21
C GLY A 404 4.22 9.22 24.02
N PRO A 405 5.12 8.50 23.28
CA PRO A 405 5.77 9.02 22.09
C PRO A 405 4.77 9.25 20.94
N ALA A 406 4.95 10.36 20.22
CA ALA A 406 4.13 10.71 19.07
C ALA A 406 4.43 9.82 17.83
N ILE A 407 4.29 8.53 17.99
CA ILE A 407 4.42 7.51 16.94
C ILE A 407 3.04 6.92 16.68
N ASN A 408 2.48 7.16 15.51
CA ASN A 408 1.12 6.75 15.17
C ASN A 408 0.98 5.22 15.07
N ALA A 409 -0.26 4.71 15.17
CA ALA A 409 -0.57 3.28 15.16
C ALA A 409 -0.03 2.55 13.92
N THR A 410 -0.19 3.12 12.72
CA THR A 410 0.31 2.50 11.48
C THR A 410 1.83 2.32 11.45
N PRO A 411 2.68 3.33 11.72
CA PRO A 411 4.11 3.13 11.90
C PRO A 411 4.48 2.08 12.95
N ARG A 412 3.81 2.08 14.11
CA ARG A 412 4.03 1.06 15.15
C ARG A 412 3.73 -0.35 14.61
N LYS A 413 2.60 -0.51 13.92
CA LYS A 413 2.23 -1.78 13.31
C LYS A 413 3.25 -2.23 12.27
N MET A 414 3.69 -1.34 11.39
CA MET A 414 4.71 -1.63 10.36
C MET A 414 6.02 -2.09 11.01
N ILE A 415 6.51 -1.37 12.04
CA ILE A 415 7.74 -1.72 12.75
C ILE A 415 7.58 -3.09 13.42
N ARG A 416 6.47 -3.36 14.12
CA ARG A 416 6.21 -4.66 14.75
C ARG A 416 6.20 -5.80 13.72
N GLN A 417 5.54 -5.61 12.58
CA GLN A 417 5.48 -6.61 11.51
C GLN A 417 6.85 -6.96 10.94
N GLU A 418 7.76 -6.00 10.87
CA GLU A 418 9.12 -6.24 10.37
C GLU A 418 10.07 -6.79 11.43
N LEU A 419 9.90 -6.43 12.70
CA LEU A 419 10.86 -6.79 13.75
C LEU A 419 10.51 -8.14 14.42
N ILE A 420 9.24 -8.41 14.72
CA ILE A 420 8.83 -9.60 15.49
C ILE A 420 9.32 -10.91 14.84
N PRO A 421 9.24 -11.10 13.51
CA PRO A 421 9.76 -12.32 12.87
C PRO A 421 11.27 -12.50 12.95
N LEU A 422 12.00 -11.40 13.23
CA LEU A 422 13.47 -11.39 13.28
C LEU A 422 14.01 -11.53 14.72
N LEU A 423 13.14 -11.48 15.73
CA LEU A 423 13.57 -11.58 17.13
C LEU A 423 14.10 -12.99 17.43
N PRO A 424 15.25 -13.08 18.13
CA PRO A 424 15.96 -14.36 18.34
C PRO A 424 15.18 -15.42 19.11
N SER A 425 14.29 -15.00 19.99
CA SER A 425 13.44 -15.93 20.79
C SER A 425 12.04 -15.34 21.02
N PRO A 426 11.05 -16.16 21.41
CA PRO A 426 9.72 -15.70 21.80
C PRO A 426 9.73 -14.68 22.95
N ASP A 427 10.71 -14.77 23.85
CA ASP A 427 10.84 -13.91 25.04
C ASP A 427 11.70 -12.65 24.78
N SER A 428 12.27 -12.53 23.58
CA SER A 428 13.06 -11.35 23.21
C SER A 428 12.18 -10.12 23.05
N VAL A 429 12.61 -9.01 23.66
CA VAL A 429 11.95 -7.70 23.58
C VAL A 429 12.88 -6.71 22.87
N ALA A 430 12.36 -6.05 21.83
CA ALA A 430 13.04 -4.96 21.14
C ALA A 430 12.58 -3.61 21.70
N ILE A 431 13.49 -2.82 22.21
CA ILE A 431 13.27 -1.42 22.59
C ILE A 431 13.65 -0.58 21.37
N VAL A 432 12.67 0.12 20.81
CA VAL A 432 12.79 0.91 19.57
C VAL A 432 12.70 2.39 19.92
N THR A 433 13.82 3.09 19.89
CA THR A 433 13.89 4.55 20.11
C THR A 433 13.97 5.25 18.77
N VAL A 434 12.95 6.05 18.44
CA VAL A 434 12.91 6.83 17.20
C VAL A 434 13.36 8.26 17.48
N SER A 435 14.32 8.77 16.71
CA SER A 435 14.87 10.12 16.83
C SER A 435 14.86 10.85 15.48
N VAL A 436 14.65 12.15 15.54
CA VAL A 436 14.74 13.04 14.37
C VAL A 436 15.53 14.29 14.78
N PRO A 437 16.86 14.28 14.64
CA PRO A 437 17.67 15.43 15.01
C PRO A 437 17.15 16.73 14.40
N GLY A 438 16.97 17.77 15.22
CA GLY A 438 16.36 19.04 14.81
C GLY A 438 14.83 19.02 14.71
N GLY A 439 14.17 17.91 15.04
CA GLY A 439 12.72 17.74 14.95
C GLY A 439 11.91 18.70 15.81
N GLU A 440 12.45 19.20 16.91
CA GLU A 440 11.80 20.22 17.75
C GLU A 440 11.59 21.54 16.99
N GLU A 441 12.61 22.00 16.28
CA GLU A 441 12.49 23.21 15.44
C GLU A 441 11.56 23.00 14.25
N LEU A 442 11.60 21.81 13.63
CA LEU A 442 10.67 21.45 12.55
C LEU A 442 9.23 21.46 13.05
N ALA A 443 8.98 20.96 14.27
CA ALA A 443 7.63 20.88 14.85
C ALA A 443 6.94 22.25 14.97
N LYS A 444 7.70 23.34 15.20
CA LYS A 444 7.16 24.70 15.25
C LYS A 444 6.50 25.14 13.94
N ARG A 445 6.86 24.52 12.82
CA ARG A 445 6.34 24.78 11.48
C ARG A 445 5.22 23.82 11.07
N THR A 446 4.77 22.97 11.98
CA THR A 446 3.72 21.96 11.76
C THR A 446 2.48 22.25 12.62
N PHE A 447 1.45 21.43 12.48
CA PHE A 447 0.27 21.46 13.36
C PHE A 447 0.49 20.76 14.71
N ASN A 448 1.66 20.16 14.95
CA ASN A 448 1.93 19.39 16.17
C ASN A 448 1.65 20.16 17.47
N PRO A 449 2.10 21.41 17.65
CA PRO A 449 1.81 22.15 18.89
C PRO A 449 0.30 22.32 19.13
N LYS A 450 -0.48 22.53 18.08
CA LYS A 450 -1.94 22.67 18.17
C LYS A 450 -2.62 21.33 18.50
N LEU A 451 -2.03 20.22 18.06
CA LEU A 451 -2.50 18.87 18.35
C LEU A 451 -2.05 18.36 19.73
N GLY A 452 -1.32 19.17 20.50
CA GLY A 452 -0.78 18.78 21.81
C GLY A 452 0.42 17.84 21.70
N ILE A 453 1.20 17.91 20.63
CA ILE A 453 2.47 17.19 20.48
C ILE A 453 3.60 18.16 20.76
N ILE A 454 4.34 17.94 21.84
CA ILE A 454 5.38 18.84 22.35
C ILE A 454 6.75 18.18 22.26
N GLY A 455 7.80 18.97 22.02
CA GLY A 455 9.20 18.52 22.02
C GLY A 455 9.69 17.92 20.71
N GLY A 456 8.83 17.83 19.67
CA GLY A 456 9.26 17.30 18.39
C GLY A 456 8.15 17.04 17.39
N ILE A 457 8.51 16.37 16.30
CA ILE A 457 7.56 15.95 15.27
C ILE A 457 6.87 14.63 15.61
N SER A 458 5.79 14.31 14.89
CA SER A 458 5.15 13.00 14.92
C SER A 458 5.72 12.07 13.85
N ILE A 459 5.83 10.79 14.20
CA ILE A 459 6.12 9.73 13.24
C ILE A 459 4.80 9.23 12.67
N ILE A 460 4.51 9.62 11.43
CA ILE A 460 3.21 9.41 10.77
C ILE A 460 3.35 8.69 9.42
N GLY A 461 2.22 8.20 8.92
CA GLY A 461 2.11 7.62 7.58
C GLY A 461 1.11 6.48 7.54
N THR A 462 -0.10 6.74 7.00
CA THR A 462 -1.16 5.74 6.89
C THR A 462 -0.90 4.74 5.76
N SER A 463 -0.30 5.21 4.66
CA SER A 463 0.08 4.38 3.49
C SER A 463 1.57 4.05 3.42
N GLY A 464 2.42 4.81 4.14
CA GLY A 464 3.88 4.77 4.00
C GLY A 464 4.42 5.65 2.87
N ILE A 465 3.56 6.11 1.95
CA ILE A 465 3.90 6.93 0.79
C ILE A 465 3.38 8.37 0.99
N VAL A 466 4.16 9.34 0.54
CA VAL A 466 3.77 10.75 0.44
C VAL A 466 3.40 11.04 -1.01
N ARG A 467 2.15 11.47 -1.23
CA ARG A 467 1.68 11.98 -2.51
C ARG A 467 1.53 13.49 -2.43
N PRO A 468 2.26 14.27 -3.24
CA PRO A 468 2.21 15.73 -3.17
C PRO A 468 0.79 16.27 -3.33
N PHE A 469 0.43 17.24 -2.48
CA PHE A 469 -0.88 17.91 -2.50
C PHE A 469 -2.10 16.97 -2.40
N SER A 470 -1.98 15.85 -1.68
CA SER A 470 -3.06 14.89 -1.48
C SER A 470 -4.27 15.50 -0.75
N SER A 471 -5.42 15.52 -1.41
CA SER A 471 -6.70 15.94 -0.82
C SER A 471 -7.08 15.06 0.38
N ASP A 472 -6.87 13.74 0.27
CA ASP A 472 -7.19 12.77 1.32
C ASP A 472 -6.34 12.99 2.57
N ALA A 473 -5.04 13.27 2.39
CA ALA A 473 -4.15 13.59 3.49
C ALA A 473 -4.58 14.89 4.21
N PHE A 474 -5.01 15.90 3.45
CA PHE A 474 -5.51 17.14 4.02
C PHE A 474 -6.82 16.93 4.80
N ILE A 475 -7.79 16.20 4.24
CA ILE A 475 -9.06 15.85 4.91
C ILE A 475 -8.78 15.03 6.18
N ALA A 476 -7.84 14.08 6.12
CA ALA A 476 -7.42 13.32 7.30
C ALA A 476 -6.81 14.22 8.40
N SER A 477 -6.07 15.28 8.03
CA SER A 477 -5.55 16.25 9.00
C SER A 477 -6.67 17.06 9.67
N ILE A 478 -7.69 17.47 8.88
CA ILE A 478 -8.89 18.13 9.42
C ILE A 478 -9.57 17.24 10.47
N ARG A 479 -9.76 15.95 10.15
CA ARG A 479 -10.39 15.00 11.09
C ARG A 479 -9.58 14.86 12.37
N LYS A 480 -8.25 14.81 12.30
CA LYS A 480 -7.39 14.76 13.50
C LYS A 480 -7.52 16.02 14.36
N GLU A 481 -7.46 17.21 13.76
CA GLU A 481 -7.63 18.47 14.49
C GLU A 481 -8.99 18.52 15.19
N ALA A 482 -10.08 18.19 14.47
CA ALA A 482 -11.43 18.15 15.03
C ALA A 482 -11.57 17.09 16.13
N SER A 483 -10.93 15.92 15.98
CA SER A 483 -10.96 14.86 17.00
C SER A 483 -10.26 15.31 18.30
N VAL A 484 -9.15 16.01 18.22
CA VAL A 484 -8.49 16.60 19.42
C VAL A 484 -9.39 17.64 20.06
N ALA A 485 -9.96 18.56 19.28
CA ALA A 485 -10.91 19.56 19.81
C ALA A 485 -12.08 18.90 20.55
N LYS A 486 -12.67 17.86 19.96
CA LYS A 486 -13.75 17.12 20.62
C LYS A 486 -13.33 16.40 21.89
N ALA A 487 -12.17 15.76 21.87
CA ALA A 487 -11.66 14.99 22.99
C ALA A 487 -11.31 15.86 24.22
N ILE A 488 -10.94 17.14 24.02
CA ILE A 488 -10.74 18.11 25.11
C ILE A 488 -12.05 18.81 25.55
N GLY A 489 -13.21 18.36 25.03
CA GLY A 489 -14.53 18.85 25.46
C GLY A 489 -15.08 20.04 24.68
N CYS A 490 -14.51 20.41 23.51
CA CYS A 490 -15.08 21.48 22.69
C CYS A 490 -16.45 21.07 22.14
N GLU A 491 -17.46 21.87 22.40
CA GLU A 491 -18.80 21.68 21.80
C GLU A 491 -18.99 22.48 20.51
N THR A 492 -18.19 23.53 20.32
CA THR A 492 -18.21 24.43 19.16
C THR A 492 -16.93 24.22 18.33
N LEU A 493 -17.09 23.98 17.04
CA LEU A 493 -15.98 23.94 16.06
C LEU A 493 -16.00 25.20 15.22
N VAL A 494 -14.90 25.95 15.16
CA VAL A 494 -14.73 27.14 14.33
C VAL A 494 -13.91 26.75 13.12
N ILE A 495 -14.55 26.65 11.95
CA ILE A 495 -13.87 26.28 10.72
C ILE A 495 -13.52 27.52 9.88
N ASN A 496 -12.31 27.56 9.35
CA ASN A 496 -11.78 28.75 8.66
C ASN A 496 -11.01 28.38 7.38
N SER A 497 -10.88 29.37 6.46
CA SER A 497 -10.24 29.13 5.16
C SER A 497 -8.72 29.36 5.14
N GLY A 498 -8.13 29.80 6.23
CA GLY A 498 -6.69 30.07 6.31
C GLY A 498 -6.32 31.07 7.40
N ALA A 499 -5.01 31.32 7.55
CA ALA A 499 -4.43 32.08 8.65
C ALA A 499 -5.02 33.52 8.84
N LYS A 500 -5.46 34.17 7.75
CA LYS A 500 -6.10 35.50 7.86
C LYS A 500 -7.49 35.41 8.49
N SER A 501 -8.31 34.48 8.04
CA SER A 501 -9.65 34.24 8.61
C SER A 501 -9.56 33.70 10.03
N GLU A 502 -8.58 32.83 10.33
CA GLU A 502 -8.36 32.32 11.68
C GLU A 502 -8.04 33.45 12.68
N ARG A 503 -7.11 34.36 12.34
CA ARG A 503 -6.79 35.50 13.20
C ARG A 503 -8.02 36.37 13.53
N TYR A 504 -8.85 36.64 12.53
CA TYR A 504 -10.08 37.40 12.72
C TYR A 504 -11.05 36.66 13.63
N LEU A 505 -11.28 35.36 13.39
CA LEU A 505 -12.19 34.56 14.19
C LEU A 505 -11.70 34.40 15.64
N ARG A 506 -10.40 34.28 15.87
CA ARG A 506 -9.81 34.24 17.20
C ARG A 506 -10.05 35.53 17.98
N SER A 507 -10.09 36.68 17.32
CA SER A 507 -10.42 37.96 17.98
C SER A 507 -11.90 38.05 18.36
N LEU A 508 -12.80 37.44 17.56
CA LEU A 508 -14.24 37.41 17.85
C LEU A 508 -14.62 36.36 18.91
N TYR A 509 -13.92 35.22 18.93
CA TYR A 509 -14.21 34.08 19.80
C TYR A 509 -13.01 33.76 20.71
N ALA A 510 -12.46 34.79 21.37
CA ALA A 510 -11.26 34.68 22.20
C ALA A 510 -11.37 33.73 23.38
N SER A 511 -12.62 33.42 23.82
CA SER A 511 -12.88 32.48 24.90
C SER A 511 -12.77 31.00 24.51
N LEU A 512 -12.76 30.71 23.20
CA LEU A 512 -12.63 29.32 22.74
C LEU A 512 -11.17 28.88 22.73
N PRO A 513 -10.89 27.61 23.10
CA PRO A 513 -9.52 27.08 23.08
C PRO A 513 -8.96 27.04 21.66
N PRO A 514 -7.63 27.15 21.49
CA PRO A 514 -6.99 27.13 20.16
C PRO A 514 -7.34 25.93 19.29
N GLN A 515 -7.63 24.80 19.90
CA GLN A 515 -8.00 23.55 19.23
C GLN A 515 -9.37 23.63 18.54
N SER A 516 -10.27 24.50 19.01
CA SER A 516 -11.59 24.72 18.38
C SER A 516 -11.48 25.28 16.95
N PHE A 517 -10.37 25.89 16.56
CA PHE A 517 -10.20 26.53 15.26
C PHE A 517 -9.56 25.57 14.27
N VAL A 518 -10.30 25.06 13.30
CA VAL A 518 -9.85 24.08 12.31
C VAL A 518 -9.81 24.70 10.91
N HIS A 519 -8.76 24.36 10.16
CA HIS A 519 -8.50 24.91 8.83
C HIS A 519 -9.07 23.98 7.76
N TYR A 520 -10.13 24.38 7.06
CA TYR A 520 -10.78 23.53 6.04
C TYR A 520 -10.16 23.66 4.63
N GLY A 521 -9.30 24.63 4.36
CA GLY A 521 -8.76 24.86 3.01
C GLY A 521 -9.85 25.14 1.98
N ASN A 522 -10.20 24.14 1.17
CA ASN A 522 -11.28 24.18 0.19
C ASN A 522 -12.41 23.14 0.47
N PHE A 523 -12.22 22.29 1.48
CA PHE A 523 -13.05 21.12 1.77
C PHE A 523 -14.13 21.41 2.83
N ILE A 524 -14.99 22.42 2.55
CA ILE A 524 -16.04 22.83 3.50
C ILE A 524 -17.02 21.68 3.76
N GLY A 525 -17.50 21.03 2.70
CA GLY A 525 -18.47 19.93 2.82
C GLY A 525 -17.94 18.76 3.64
N GLU A 526 -16.69 18.32 3.38
CA GLU A 526 -16.06 17.25 4.15
C GLU A 526 -15.82 17.64 5.60
N THR A 527 -15.43 18.91 5.85
CA THR A 527 -15.25 19.40 7.22
C THR A 527 -16.55 19.43 8.01
N LEU A 528 -17.67 19.83 7.38
CA LEU A 528 -18.99 19.81 8.00
C LEU A 528 -19.45 18.38 8.32
N LYS A 529 -19.20 17.42 7.41
CA LYS A 529 -19.47 15.99 7.68
C LYS A 529 -18.66 15.48 8.87
N ILE A 530 -17.35 15.81 8.91
CA ILE A 530 -16.48 15.44 10.02
C ILE A 530 -16.99 16.01 11.34
N ALA A 531 -17.44 17.29 11.36
CA ALA A 531 -17.99 17.91 12.55
C ALA A 531 -19.27 17.22 13.02
N ALA A 532 -20.14 16.83 12.10
CA ALA A 532 -21.36 16.09 12.38
C ALA A 532 -21.07 14.68 12.92
N ASP A 533 -20.18 13.93 12.26
CA ASP A 533 -19.74 12.59 12.68
C ASP A 533 -19.18 12.58 14.11
N LEU A 534 -18.41 13.62 14.46
CA LEU A 534 -17.82 13.77 15.80
C LEU A 534 -18.81 14.34 16.84
N GLY A 535 -20.03 14.72 16.43
CA GLY A 535 -21.08 15.18 17.31
C GLY A 535 -20.82 16.57 17.92
N PHE A 536 -20.26 17.53 17.15
CA PHE A 536 -20.19 18.92 17.58
C PHE A 536 -21.59 19.53 17.62
N LYS A 537 -21.91 20.31 18.67
CA LYS A 537 -23.22 20.97 18.80
C LYS A 537 -23.37 22.19 17.91
N GLN A 538 -22.26 22.87 17.64
CA GLN A 538 -22.23 24.09 16.84
C GLN A 538 -20.99 24.13 15.94
N VAL A 539 -21.19 24.62 14.72
CA VAL A 539 -20.10 24.95 13.78
C VAL A 539 -20.19 26.43 13.41
N ILE A 540 -19.10 27.15 13.60
CA ILE A 540 -18.95 28.53 13.18
C ILE A 540 -18.11 28.55 11.91
N LEU A 541 -18.66 29.04 10.80
CA LEU A 541 -18.01 29.08 9.51
C LEU A 541 -17.42 30.45 9.23
N GLY A 542 -16.09 30.54 9.23
CA GLY A 542 -15.35 31.69 8.74
C GLY A 542 -15.00 31.55 7.27
N ILE A 543 -15.70 32.30 6.42
CA ILE A 543 -15.59 32.17 4.98
C ILE A 543 -15.35 33.53 4.30
N MET A 544 -14.50 33.55 3.30
CA MET A 544 -14.28 34.74 2.46
C MET A 544 -15.34 34.81 1.36
N ILE A 545 -15.75 36.03 0.97
CA ILE A 545 -16.87 36.26 0.05
C ILE A 545 -16.80 35.41 -1.23
N GLY A 546 -15.63 35.29 -1.86
CA GLY A 546 -15.51 34.50 -3.07
C GLY A 546 -15.76 32.99 -2.90
N LYS A 547 -15.54 32.43 -1.69
CA LYS A 547 -15.92 31.05 -1.37
C LYS A 547 -17.36 30.96 -0.88
N ALA A 548 -17.86 32.01 -0.21
CA ALA A 548 -19.24 32.07 0.24
C ALA A 548 -20.23 32.00 -0.93
N VAL A 549 -19.97 32.76 -2.00
CA VAL A 549 -20.79 32.72 -3.23
C VAL A 549 -20.84 31.30 -3.80
N LYS A 550 -19.71 30.64 -3.94
CA LYS A 550 -19.63 29.25 -4.46
C LYS A 550 -20.40 28.27 -3.57
N LEU A 551 -20.28 28.41 -2.26
CA LEU A 551 -21.01 27.59 -1.31
C LEU A 551 -22.52 27.81 -1.39
N ALA A 552 -22.96 29.05 -1.54
CA ALA A 552 -24.36 29.43 -1.70
C ALA A 552 -24.97 28.88 -3.00
N GLU A 553 -24.17 28.73 -4.05
CA GLU A 553 -24.53 28.03 -5.29
C GLU A 553 -24.55 26.51 -5.16
N GLY A 554 -24.23 25.95 -3.98
CA GLY A 554 -24.25 24.51 -3.71
C GLY A 554 -22.90 23.78 -3.88
N PHE A 555 -21.80 24.49 -4.20
CA PHE A 555 -20.49 23.87 -4.35
C PHE A 555 -19.81 23.65 -2.99
N GLN A 556 -19.70 22.39 -2.57
CA GLN A 556 -19.06 22.00 -1.30
C GLN A 556 -17.53 22.00 -1.35
N ASP A 557 -16.94 21.82 -2.54
CA ASP A 557 -15.52 22.04 -2.84
C ASP A 557 -15.36 23.41 -3.53
N THR A 558 -14.77 24.36 -2.83
CA THR A 558 -14.65 25.76 -3.29
C THR A 558 -13.35 26.08 -4.00
N HIS A 559 -12.61 25.06 -4.49
CA HIS A 559 -11.31 25.22 -5.14
C HIS A 559 -11.43 26.07 -6.42
N SER A 560 -10.55 27.09 -6.57
CA SER A 560 -10.63 28.07 -7.68
C SER A 560 -10.40 27.48 -9.08
N LYS A 561 -9.68 26.36 -9.18
CA LYS A 561 -9.50 25.63 -10.46
C LYS A 561 -10.72 24.81 -10.87
N LYS A 562 -11.58 24.42 -9.90
CA LYS A 562 -12.78 23.62 -10.16
C LYS A 562 -14.02 24.48 -10.35
N VAL A 563 -14.13 25.57 -9.59
CA VAL A 563 -15.32 26.43 -9.57
C VAL A 563 -14.90 27.90 -9.63
N VAL A 564 -15.47 28.66 -10.55
CA VAL A 564 -15.27 30.10 -10.68
C VAL A 564 -16.40 30.80 -9.93
N MET A 565 -16.12 31.93 -9.27
CA MET A 565 -17.13 32.75 -8.60
C MET A 565 -18.11 33.34 -9.61
N ASN A 566 -19.38 33.06 -9.43
CA ASN A 566 -20.46 33.59 -10.25
C ASN A 566 -20.87 34.99 -9.75
N LYS A 567 -20.45 36.03 -10.48
CA LYS A 567 -20.77 37.40 -10.12
C LYS A 567 -22.25 37.74 -10.33
N GLY A 568 -22.90 37.10 -11.33
CA GLY A 568 -24.34 37.28 -11.57
C GLY A 568 -25.18 36.78 -10.39
N PHE A 569 -24.87 35.59 -9.88
CA PHE A 569 -25.51 35.06 -8.69
C PHE A 569 -25.34 36.00 -7.48
N LEU A 570 -24.15 36.55 -7.28
CA LEU A 570 -23.92 37.50 -6.19
C LEU A 570 -24.76 38.79 -6.35
N GLN A 571 -24.93 39.29 -7.57
CA GLN A 571 -25.79 40.46 -7.86
C GLN A 571 -27.25 40.17 -7.58
N ASP A 572 -27.71 38.95 -7.92
CA ASP A 572 -29.11 38.56 -7.68
C ASP A 572 -29.41 38.44 -6.18
N VAL A 573 -28.48 37.82 -5.42
CA VAL A 573 -28.59 37.73 -3.94
C VAL A 573 -28.56 39.13 -3.31
N ALA A 574 -27.69 40.04 -3.81
CA ALA A 574 -27.64 41.41 -3.32
C ALA A 574 -28.95 42.18 -3.57
N LYS A 575 -29.57 42.01 -4.75
CA LYS A 575 -30.92 42.57 -5.05
C LYS A 575 -32.00 42.02 -4.13
N GLU A 576 -32.02 40.68 -3.91
CA GLU A 576 -32.97 40.08 -2.98
C GLU A 576 -32.81 40.59 -1.54
N ALA A 577 -31.57 40.78 -1.12
CA ALA A 577 -31.22 41.31 0.19
C ALA A 577 -31.44 42.85 0.32
N LYS A 578 -31.87 43.53 -0.76
CA LYS A 578 -32.04 44.98 -0.83
C LYS A 578 -30.76 45.76 -0.45
N CYS A 579 -29.60 45.21 -0.78
CA CYS A 579 -28.33 45.94 -0.62
C CYS A 579 -28.25 47.04 -1.67
N GLU A 580 -27.90 48.26 -1.26
CA GLU A 580 -27.55 49.34 -2.18
C GLU A 580 -26.24 49.01 -2.91
N GLU A 581 -26.11 49.40 -4.19
CA GLU A 581 -24.97 49.12 -5.05
C GLU A 581 -23.62 49.63 -4.49
#